data_65ff3f3c875f0c6f0cc1d9eeae90eae9
#
_entry.id   65ff3f3c875f0c6f0cc1d9eeae90eae9
#
_cell.length_a   1.000
_cell.length_b   1.000
_cell.length_c   1.000
_cell.angle_alpha   90.00
_cell.angle_beta   90.00
_cell.angle_gamma   90.00
#
_symmetry.space_group_name_H-M   'P 1'
#
loop_
_entity.id
_entity.type
_entity.pdbx_description
1 polymer ?
#
loop_
_entity_poly.entity_id
_entity_poly.type
_entity_poly.pdbx_seq_one_letter_code
_entity_poly.pdbx_strand_id
1 'polypeptide(L)'
;MGKSLYDSYIEARDLFEKANEVLGFRLTDTLFSGTDEALKQTQVTQPAVFVHSYIAARIRGAEQQPHMVAGHSLGEFTALAVAGVLSFEEALTLVSKRAHAMQKACEAHPSTMAAILGLSNEEVIEICDSIAGETVVAANFNCPGQVVISGSIKGVEEACDRAKAAGAKRALPLKVGGAFHSPFMEPAREELAQAISDASFGDASCPVYQNVDALPHTKADEIRDNLVKQLSSPVLWTQLTQKMIEDGAGSFVEFGPGRVLQGLIQKIDSSVTVSGYQE
;
A
#
# COMPACT_ATOMS: atom_id res chain seq x y z
N MET A 1 2.27 -9.95 15.30
CA MET A 1 2.85 -10.22 13.95
C MET A 1 4.35 -10.47 14.10
N GLY A 2 4.92 -11.45 13.39
CA GLY A 2 6.36 -11.67 13.26
C GLY A 2 7.11 -12.19 14.49
N LYS A 3 6.41 -12.60 15.56
CA LYS A 3 7.08 -13.13 16.76
C LYS A 3 7.85 -14.42 16.48
N SER A 4 7.32 -15.29 15.64
CA SER A 4 7.99 -16.52 15.24
C SER A 4 9.30 -16.25 14.47
N LEU A 5 9.31 -15.24 13.60
CA LEU A 5 10.54 -14.79 12.92
C LEU A 5 11.56 -14.24 13.92
N TYR A 6 11.13 -13.41 14.86
CA TYR A 6 11.97 -12.84 15.92
C TYR A 6 12.60 -13.92 16.78
N ASP A 7 11.83 -14.94 17.18
CA ASP A 7 12.30 -16.02 18.05
C ASP A 7 13.23 -17.01 17.32
N SER A 8 13.01 -17.23 16.01
CA SER A 8 13.69 -18.28 15.24
C SER A 8 14.94 -17.83 14.49
N TYR A 9 15.06 -16.54 14.13
CA TYR A 9 16.13 -16.02 13.28
C TYR A 9 16.84 -14.83 13.93
N ILE A 10 18.17 -14.92 14.08
CA ILE A 10 19.00 -13.85 14.65
C ILE A 10 18.89 -12.59 13.78
N GLU A 11 19.01 -12.72 12.45
CA GLU A 11 18.87 -11.58 11.52
C GLU A 11 17.51 -10.89 11.65
N ALA A 12 16.42 -11.66 11.82
CA ALA A 12 15.11 -11.08 12.04
C ALA A 12 15.05 -10.30 13.35
N ARG A 13 15.60 -10.86 14.42
CA ARG A 13 15.67 -10.19 15.74
C ARG A 13 16.41 -8.85 15.63
N ASP A 14 17.58 -8.85 14.99
CA ASP A 14 18.41 -7.66 14.81
C ASP A 14 17.64 -6.56 14.02
N LEU A 15 16.90 -6.94 12.97
CA LEU A 15 16.07 -6.03 12.20
C LEU A 15 14.88 -5.48 13.00
N PHE A 16 14.22 -6.30 13.82
CA PHE A 16 13.16 -5.81 14.71
C PHE A 16 13.68 -4.83 15.76
N GLU A 17 14.84 -5.11 16.37
CA GLU A 17 15.45 -4.17 17.32
C GLU A 17 15.94 -2.90 16.61
N LYS A 18 16.49 -3.02 15.41
CA LYS A 18 16.83 -1.86 14.58
C LYS A 18 15.59 -1.01 14.26
N ALA A 19 14.44 -1.63 13.99
CA ALA A 19 13.20 -0.90 13.79
C ALA A 19 12.78 -0.11 15.04
N ASN A 20 12.92 -0.69 16.24
CA ASN A 20 12.67 0.02 17.49
C ASN A 20 13.59 1.25 17.65
N GLU A 21 14.87 1.11 17.29
CA GLU A 21 15.85 2.23 17.33
C GLU A 21 15.45 3.35 16.36
N VAL A 22 15.17 3.01 15.11
CA VAL A 22 14.79 3.98 14.06
C VAL A 22 13.52 4.75 14.42
N LEU A 23 12.53 4.05 14.98
CA LEU A 23 11.24 4.64 15.34
C LEU A 23 11.29 5.42 16.67
N GLY A 24 12.27 5.16 17.53
CA GLY A 24 12.38 5.76 18.85
C GLY A 24 11.36 5.22 19.88
N PHE A 25 10.67 4.14 19.55
CA PHE A 25 9.75 3.42 20.45
C PHE A 25 9.76 1.92 20.15
N ARG A 26 9.26 1.12 21.11
CA ARG A 26 9.24 -0.35 20.95
C ARG A 26 8.03 -0.81 20.14
N LEU A 27 8.17 -0.80 18.82
CA LEU A 27 7.18 -1.36 17.90
C LEU A 27 6.94 -2.85 18.18
N THR A 28 7.98 -3.59 18.57
CA THR A 28 7.93 -5.02 18.89
C THR A 28 6.94 -5.34 20.01
N ASP A 29 6.80 -4.46 21.02
CA ASP A 29 5.84 -4.67 22.11
C ASP A 29 4.40 -4.68 21.58
N THR A 30 4.10 -3.75 20.65
CA THR A 30 2.79 -3.70 19.99
C THR A 30 2.58 -4.88 19.03
N LEU A 31 3.61 -5.25 18.26
CA LEU A 31 3.55 -6.38 17.31
C LEU A 31 3.30 -7.72 17.98
N PHE A 32 3.94 -7.97 19.14
CA PHE A 32 3.93 -9.28 19.79
C PHE A 32 2.85 -9.42 20.84
N SER A 33 2.47 -8.33 21.52
CA SER A 33 1.59 -8.36 22.70
C SER A 33 0.56 -7.24 22.71
N GLY A 34 0.54 -6.35 21.71
CA GLY A 34 -0.39 -5.22 21.64
C GLY A 34 -1.82 -5.65 21.31
N THR A 35 -2.75 -4.75 21.57
CA THR A 35 -4.17 -4.94 21.22
C THR A 35 -4.42 -4.64 19.76
N ASP A 36 -5.51 -5.16 19.22
CA ASP A 36 -5.97 -4.85 17.85
C ASP A 36 -6.20 -3.35 17.65
N GLU A 37 -6.65 -2.64 18.71
CA GLU A 37 -6.86 -1.19 18.68
C GLU A 37 -5.53 -0.43 18.54
N ALA A 38 -4.47 -0.85 19.24
CA ALA A 38 -3.15 -0.26 19.11
C ALA A 38 -2.57 -0.47 17.71
N LEU A 39 -2.76 -1.66 17.14
CA LEU A 39 -2.33 -1.99 15.78
C LEU A 39 -3.10 -1.24 14.69
N LYS A 40 -4.34 -0.79 14.95
CA LYS A 40 -5.17 -0.04 13.98
C LYS A 40 -4.81 1.44 13.85
N GLN A 41 -4.01 1.99 14.75
CA GLN A 41 -3.56 3.37 14.63
C GLN A 41 -2.64 3.51 13.41
N THR A 42 -2.95 4.43 12.50
CA THR A 42 -2.22 4.60 11.23
C THR A 42 -0.71 4.73 11.44
N GLN A 43 -0.30 5.48 12.46
CA GLN A 43 1.10 5.68 12.84
C GLN A 43 1.81 4.41 13.31
N VAL A 44 1.07 3.38 13.71
CA VAL A 44 1.59 2.07 14.13
C VAL A 44 1.43 1.03 13.03
N THR A 45 0.26 0.99 12.37
CA THR A 45 -0.06 -0.02 11.34
C THR A 45 0.94 -0.01 10.20
N GLN A 46 1.28 1.18 9.67
CA GLN A 46 2.16 1.25 8.50
C GLN A 46 3.58 0.77 8.82
N PRO A 47 4.28 1.27 9.86
CA PRO A 47 5.57 0.71 10.26
C PRO A 47 5.50 -0.78 10.59
N ALA A 48 4.44 -1.24 11.26
CA ALA A 48 4.25 -2.64 11.64
C ALA A 48 4.19 -3.57 10.41
N VAL A 49 3.38 -3.19 9.41
CA VAL A 49 3.25 -3.96 8.15
C VAL A 49 4.56 -3.92 7.35
N PHE A 50 5.21 -2.74 7.24
CA PHE A 50 6.49 -2.60 6.56
C PHE A 50 7.56 -3.50 7.18
N VAL A 51 7.81 -3.37 8.49
CA VAL A 51 8.84 -4.14 9.22
C VAL A 51 8.60 -5.64 9.09
N HIS A 52 7.36 -6.08 9.31
CA HIS A 52 7.01 -7.49 9.17
C HIS A 52 7.25 -7.99 7.74
N SER A 53 6.76 -7.28 6.72
CA SER A 53 6.86 -7.71 5.32
C SER A 53 8.31 -7.73 4.83
N TYR A 54 9.10 -6.71 5.19
CA TYR A 54 10.52 -6.65 4.83
C TYR A 54 11.31 -7.81 5.48
N ILE A 55 11.13 -8.04 6.78
CA ILE A 55 11.82 -9.12 7.49
C ILE A 55 11.42 -10.48 6.92
N ALA A 56 10.12 -10.70 6.67
CA ALA A 56 9.65 -11.94 6.04
C ALA A 56 10.30 -12.15 4.66
N ALA A 57 10.39 -11.09 3.84
CA ALA A 57 11.04 -11.15 2.53
C ALA A 57 12.55 -11.43 2.65
N ARG A 58 13.25 -10.83 3.60
CA ARG A 58 14.67 -11.06 3.84
C ARG A 58 14.97 -12.50 4.27
N ILE A 59 14.19 -13.04 5.22
CA ILE A 59 14.43 -14.36 5.80
C ILE A 59 13.95 -15.48 4.86
N ARG A 60 12.76 -15.32 4.26
CA ARG A 60 12.13 -16.36 3.42
C ARG A 60 12.47 -16.24 1.95
N GLY A 61 12.79 -15.04 1.49
CA GLY A 61 13.18 -14.75 0.11
C GLY A 61 14.70 -14.83 -0.15
N ALA A 62 15.52 -15.10 0.88
CA ALA A 62 16.98 -15.06 0.77
C ALA A 62 17.55 -16.01 -0.30
N GLU A 63 16.86 -17.11 -0.60
CA GLU A 63 17.28 -18.09 -1.60
C GLU A 63 16.79 -17.75 -3.03
N GLN A 64 15.90 -16.79 -3.17
CA GLN A 64 15.27 -16.44 -4.45
C GLN A 64 15.31 -14.91 -4.66
N GLN A 65 16.21 -14.46 -5.53
CA GLN A 65 16.22 -13.08 -5.98
C GLN A 65 14.93 -12.81 -6.76
N PRO A 66 14.14 -11.78 -6.42
CA PRO A 66 12.93 -11.47 -7.18
C PRO A 66 13.31 -10.95 -8.57
N HIS A 67 12.60 -11.40 -9.61
CA HIS A 67 12.74 -10.86 -10.96
C HIS A 67 12.01 -9.52 -11.13
N MET A 68 10.99 -9.29 -10.33
CA MET A 68 10.13 -8.11 -10.32
C MET A 68 9.58 -7.93 -8.92
N VAL A 69 9.35 -6.69 -8.50
CA VAL A 69 8.71 -6.39 -7.22
C VAL A 69 7.59 -5.38 -7.41
N ALA A 70 6.57 -5.49 -6.57
CA ALA A 70 5.49 -4.52 -6.45
C ALA A 70 4.95 -4.52 -5.02
N GLY A 71 4.24 -3.46 -4.67
CA GLY A 71 3.56 -3.38 -3.39
C GLY A 71 2.36 -2.46 -3.45
N HIS A 72 1.27 -2.82 -2.78
CA HIS A 72 0.05 -2.03 -2.78
C HIS A 72 0.18 -0.88 -1.76
N SER A 73 0.13 0.36 -2.21
CA SER A 73 0.22 1.56 -1.36
C SER A 73 1.45 1.54 -0.44
N LEU A 74 1.28 1.27 0.85
CA LEU A 74 2.39 1.08 1.79
C LEU A 74 3.40 0.02 1.32
N GLY A 75 2.91 -1.07 0.75
CA GLY A 75 3.73 -2.17 0.27
C GLY A 75 4.77 -1.76 -0.79
N GLU A 76 4.56 -0.65 -1.51
CA GLU A 76 5.56 -0.12 -2.46
C GLU A 76 6.87 0.26 -1.75
N PHE A 77 6.81 0.81 -0.53
CA PHE A 77 8.01 1.08 0.27
C PHE A 77 8.77 -0.21 0.63
N THR A 78 8.04 -1.29 0.92
CA THR A 78 8.65 -2.60 1.14
C THR A 78 9.31 -3.11 -0.14
N ALA A 79 8.64 -3.01 -1.28
CA ALA A 79 9.19 -3.39 -2.58
C ALA A 79 10.46 -2.60 -2.92
N LEU A 80 10.49 -1.28 -2.66
CA LEU A 80 11.66 -0.44 -2.85
C LEU A 80 12.84 -0.86 -1.97
N ALA A 81 12.58 -1.18 -0.70
CA ALA A 81 13.63 -1.65 0.20
C ALA A 81 14.16 -3.04 -0.22
N VAL A 82 13.29 -3.95 -0.66
CA VAL A 82 13.68 -5.29 -1.16
C VAL A 82 14.49 -5.18 -2.46
N ALA A 83 14.13 -4.25 -3.35
CA ALA A 83 14.89 -3.98 -4.57
C ALA A 83 16.19 -3.18 -4.36
N GLY A 84 16.52 -2.80 -3.13
CA GLY A 84 17.73 -2.07 -2.78
C GLY A 84 17.72 -0.59 -3.17
N VAL A 85 16.54 -0.04 -3.49
CA VAL A 85 16.37 1.40 -3.80
C VAL A 85 16.55 2.25 -2.55
N LEU A 86 16.04 1.77 -1.42
CA LEU A 86 16.16 2.38 -0.10
C LEU A 86 16.78 1.38 0.88
N SER A 87 17.58 1.86 1.82
CA SER A 87 17.95 1.05 2.98
C SER A 87 16.72 0.75 3.84
N PHE A 88 16.80 -0.26 4.70
CA PHE A 88 15.73 -0.58 5.64
C PHE A 88 15.38 0.61 6.53
N GLU A 89 16.40 1.30 7.04
CA GLU A 89 16.28 2.44 7.93
C GLU A 89 15.63 3.64 7.23
N GLU A 90 16.06 3.94 6.00
CA GLU A 90 15.49 5.04 5.21
C GLU A 90 14.03 4.76 4.85
N ALA A 91 13.71 3.55 4.36
CA ALA A 91 12.36 3.16 4.04
C ALA A 91 11.44 3.22 5.27
N LEU A 92 11.89 2.71 6.43
CA LEU A 92 11.12 2.76 7.68
C LEU A 92 10.91 4.20 8.16
N THR A 93 11.92 5.05 8.03
CA THR A 93 11.82 6.47 8.36
C THR A 93 10.77 7.16 7.48
N LEU A 94 10.79 6.91 6.17
CA LEU A 94 9.79 7.45 5.24
C LEU A 94 8.38 6.91 5.54
N VAL A 95 8.25 5.62 5.83
CA VAL A 95 6.98 5.00 6.23
C VAL A 95 6.41 5.62 7.50
N SER A 96 7.26 5.88 8.50
CA SER A 96 6.85 6.55 9.73
C SER A 96 6.37 7.98 9.46
N LYS A 97 7.13 8.76 8.69
CA LYS A 97 6.74 10.13 8.29
C LYS A 97 5.44 10.12 7.48
N ARG A 98 5.30 9.18 6.53
CA ARG A 98 4.07 8.97 5.76
C ARG A 98 2.87 8.75 6.67
N ALA A 99 3.00 7.84 7.61
CA ALA A 99 1.92 7.49 8.54
C ALA A 99 1.48 8.69 9.40
N HIS A 100 2.43 9.50 9.89
CA HIS A 100 2.13 10.71 10.64
C HIS A 100 1.47 11.80 9.77
N ALA A 101 2.01 12.06 8.57
CA ALA A 101 1.44 13.04 7.65
C ALA A 101 0.01 12.67 7.23
N MET A 102 -0.24 11.38 6.94
CA MET A 102 -1.58 10.88 6.61
C MET A 102 -2.55 11.03 7.79
N GLN A 103 -2.12 10.70 9.01
CA GLN A 103 -2.95 10.87 10.21
C GLN A 103 -3.34 12.33 10.41
N LYS A 104 -2.40 13.24 10.29
CA LYS A 104 -2.62 14.69 10.40
C LYS A 104 -3.60 15.21 9.33
N ALA A 105 -3.49 14.73 8.09
CA ALA A 105 -4.42 15.07 7.02
C ALA A 105 -5.84 14.56 7.31
N CYS A 106 -5.98 13.36 7.86
CA CYS A 106 -7.27 12.79 8.26
C CYS A 106 -7.94 13.59 9.40
N GLU A 107 -7.15 14.08 10.36
CA GLU A 107 -7.65 14.89 11.48
C GLU A 107 -8.11 16.29 11.02
N ALA A 108 -7.45 16.85 10.01
CA ALA A 108 -7.80 18.15 9.46
C ALA A 108 -9.10 18.13 8.64
N HIS A 109 -9.38 17.01 7.96
CA HIS A 109 -10.51 16.90 7.04
C HIS A 109 -11.22 15.56 7.21
N PRO A 110 -12.38 15.51 7.92
CA PRO A 110 -13.19 14.30 8.04
C PRO A 110 -13.59 13.77 6.65
N SER A 111 -13.12 12.57 6.34
CA SER A 111 -13.26 11.94 5.04
C SER A 111 -13.26 10.42 5.18
N THR A 112 -13.60 9.69 4.11
CA THR A 112 -13.75 8.23 4.19
C THR A 112 -13.50 7.55 2.85
N MET A 113 -13.60 6.23 2.84
CA MET A 113 -13.50 5.37 1.66
C MET A 113 -14.62 4.33 1.66
N ALA A 114 -14.94 3.82 0.47
CA ALA A 114 -15.85 2.68 0.31
C ALA A 114 -15.39 1.76 -0.81
N ALA A 115 -15.62 0.45 -0.66
CA ALA A 115 -15.37 -0.53 -1.71
C ALA A 115 -16.64 -0.74 -2.55
N ILE A 116 -16.53 -0.52 -3.85
CA ILE A 116 -17.57 -0.78 -4.84
C ILE A 116 -17.27 -2.10 -5.52
N LEU A 117 -18.24 -3.03 -5.51
CA LEU A 117 -18.10 -4.38 -6.03
C LEU A 117 -19.12 -4.63 -7.14
N GLY A 118 -18.66 -5.12 -8.27
CA GLY A 118 -19.52 -5.62 -9.35
C GLY A 118 -19.82 -4.63 -10.46
N LEU A 119 -19.20 -3.44 -10.44
CA LEU A 119 -19.20 -2.48 -11.56
C LEU A 119 -17.81 -2.50 -12.24
N SER A 120 -17.75 -2.02 -13.48
CA SER A 120 -16.50 -1.76 -14.19
C SER A 120 -15.76 -0.54 -13.62
N ASN A 121 -14.50 -0.36 -13.97
CA ASN A 121 -13.71 0.80 -13.57
C ASN A 121 -14.33 2.09 -14.11
N GLU A 122 -14.77 2.07 -15.37
CA GLU A 122 -15.37 3.19 -16.09
C GLU A 122 -16.67 3.65 -15.41
N GLU A 123 -17.54 2.71 -15.08
CA GLU A 123 -18.81 3.01 -14.36
C GLU A 123 -18.54 3.66 -13.00
N VAL A 124 -17.54 3.18 -12.25
CA VAL A 124 -17.20 3.77 -10.95
C VAL A 124 -16.60 5.16 -11.11
N ILE A 125 -15.75 5.39 -12.10
CA ILE A 125 -15.19 6.72 -12.41
C ILE A 125 -16.30 7.68 -12.78
N GLU A 126 -17.20 7.31 -13.70
CA GLU A 126 -18.35 8.12 -14.12
C GLU A 126 -19.26 8.49 -12.93
N ILE A 127 -19.50 7.55 -12.02
CA ILE A 127 -20.26 7.83 -10.79
C ILE A 127 -19.55 8.89 -9.95
N CYS A 128 -18.24 8.75 -9.70
CA CYS A 128 -17.47 9.72 -8.93
C CYS A 128 -17.51 11.11 -9.59
N ASP A 129 -17.27 11.19 -10.89
CA ASP A 129 -17.24 12.44 -11.66
C ASP A 129 -18.62 13.13 -11.73
N SER A 130 -19.71 12.37 -11.61
CA SER A 130 -21.07 12.87 -11.65
C SER A 130 -21.52 13.59 -10.36
N ILE A 131 -20.74 13.46 -9.26
CA ILE A 131 -21.09 14.06 -7.96
C ILE A 131 -20.66 15.53 -7.93
N ALA A 132 -21.62 16.43 -7.84
CA ALA A 132 -21.37 17.86 -7.82
C ALA A 132 -21.24 18.39 -6.39
N GLY A 133 -20.28 19.28 -6.17
CA GLY A 133 -20.10 19.97 -4.89
C GLY A 133 -19.38 19.21 -3.80
N GLU A 134 -19.03 17.95 -4.04
CA GLU A 134 -18.25 17.09 -3.13
C GLU A 134 -17.05 16.51 -3.87
N THR A 135 -16.00 16.18 -3.13
CA THR A 135 -14.82 15.50 -3.69
C THR A 135 -14.93 14.00 -3.43
N VAL A 136 -14.99 13.23 -4.50
CA VAL A 136 -14.90 11.78 -4.45
C VAL A 136 -14.20 11.26 -5.71
N VAL A 137 -13.29 10.30 -5.56
CA VAL A 137 -12.48 9.74 -6.65
C VAL A 137 -12.39 8.24 -6.56
N ALA A 138 -12.14 7.56 -7.70
CA ALA A 138 -11.70 6.17 -7.72
C ALA A 138 -10.24 6.13 -7.25
N ALA A 139 -9.99 5.52 -6.09
CA ALA A 139 -8.72 5.57 -5.38
C ALA A 139 -7.88 4.29 -5.51
N ASN A 140 -8.50 3.11 -5.56
CA ASN A 140 -7.77 1.84 -5.73
C ASN A 140 -8.47 0.95 -6.74
N PHE A 141 -7.80 0.64 -7.82
CA PHE A 141 -8.24 -0.33 -8.82
C PHE A 141 -7.68 -1.71 -8.44
N ASN A 142 -8.38 -2.42 -7.56
CA ASN A 142 -7.84 -3.60 -6.88
C ASN A 142 -7.87 -4.88 -7.72
N CYS A 143 -8.97 -5.16 -8.40
CA CYS A 143 -9.11 -6.24 -9.36
C CYS A 143 -10.37 -5.98 -10.20
N PRO A 144 -10.59 -6.69 -11.33
CA PRO A 144 -11.82 -6.56 -12.10
C PRO A 144 -13.07 -6.65 -11.23
N GLY A 145 -13.92 -5.63 -11.31
CA GLY A 145 -15.14 -5.51 -10.51
C GLY A 145 -14.92 -5.16 -9.03
N GLN A 146 -13.74 -4.65 -8.63
CA GLN A 146 -13.51 -4.14 -7.28
C GLN A 146 -12.68 -2.85 -7.31
N VAL A 147 -13.36 -1.74 -7.12
CA VAL A 147 -12.74 -0.40 -7.02
C VAL A 147 -13.04 0.18 -5.64
N VAL A 148 -12.05 0.80 -5.01
CA VAL A 148 -12.25 1.60 -3.79
C VAL A 148 -12.37 3.05 -4.19
N ILE A 149 -13.42 3.72 -3.71
CA ILE A 149 -13.61 5.16 -3.84
C ILE A 149 -13.20 5.87 -2.56
N SER A 150 -12.76 7.11 -2.69
CA SER A 150 -12.18 7.90 -1.61
C SER A 150 -12.62 9.35 -1.73
N GLY A 151 -13.03 10.00 -0.62
CA GLY A 151 -13.52 11.37 -0.67
C GLY A 151 -14.15 11.87 0.61
N SER A 152 -14.90 12.99 0.48
CA SER A 152 -15.71 13.49 1.58
C SER A 152 -16.76 12.47 2.02
N ILE A 153 -17.17 12.51 3.27
CA ILE A 153 -18.18 11.56 3.80
C ILE A 153 -19.44 11.59 2.94
N LYS A 154 -19.97 12.77 2.65
CA LYS A 154 -21.18 12.94 1.82
C LYS A 154 -20.99 12.48 0.38
N GLY A 155 -19.83 12.80 -0.23
CA GLY A 155 -19.54 12.40 -1.60
C GLY A 155 -19.44 10.87 -1.72
N VAL A 156 -18.79 10.19 -0.76
CA VAL A 156 -18.68 8.74 -0.72
C VAL A 156 -20.05 8.09 -0.46
N GLU A 157 -20.86 8.63 0.43
CA GLU A 157 -22.24 8.16 0.68
C GLU A 157 -23.09 8.24 -0.59
N GLU A 158 -23.09 9.40 -1.26
CA GLU A 158 -23.83 9.60 -2.51
C GLU A 158 -23.30 8.66 -3.62
N ALA A 159 -21.98 8.52 -3.76
CA ALA A 159 -21.39 7.59 -4.71
C ALA A 159 -21.80 6.13 -4.45
N CYS A 160 -21.87 5.71 -3.17
CA CYS A 160 -22.35 4.38 -2.80
C CYS A 160 -23.81 4.15 -3.22
N ASP A 161 -24.68 5.16 -3.05
CA ASP A 161 -26.08 5.02 -3.41
C ASP A 161 -26.27 5.01 -4.94
N ARG A 162 -25.54 5.85 -5.68
CA ARG A 162 -25.52 5.81 -7.16
C ARG A 162 -24.96 4.49 -7.68
N ALA A 163 -23.90 3.95 -7.07
CA ALA A 163 -23.34 2.66 -7.44
C ALA A 163 -24.35 1.53 -7.25
N LYS A 164 -25.10 1.53 -6.14
CA LYS A 164 -26.18 0.54 -5.92
C LYS A 164 -27.28 0.68 -6.96
N ALA A 165 -27.70 1.90 -7.30
CA ALA A 165 -28.70 2.17 -8.34
C ALA A 165 -28.23 1.73 -9.74
N ALA A 166 -26.90 1.82 -10.00
CA ALA A 166 -26.27 1.33 -11.24
C ALA A 166 -26.05 -0.18 -11.26
N GLY A 167 -26.42 -0.93 -10.20
CA GLY A 167 -26.33 -2.39 -10.16
C GLY A 167 -25.09 -2.96 -9.46
N ALA A 168 -24.36 -2.16 -8.68
CA ALA A 168 -23.27 -2.68 -7.86
C ALA A 168 -23.75 -3.80 -6.93
N LYS A 169 -23.04 -4.92 -6.91
CA LYS A 169 -23.35 -6.04 -6.01
C LYS A 169 -23.22 -5.63 -4.53
N ARG A 170 -22.27 -4.76 -4.23
CA ARG A 170 -22.06 -4.18 -2.89
C ARG A 170 -21.40 -2.80 -3.00
N ALA A 171 -21.76 -1.90 -2.09
CA ALA A 171 -21.05 -0.66 -1.81
C ALA A 171 -20.83 -0.62 -0.31
N LEU A 172 -19.58 -0.84 0.13
CA LEU A 172 -19.24 -1.13 1.52
C LEU A 172 -18.34 -0.01 2.07
N PRO A 173 -18.81 0.85 2.99
CA PRO A 173 -17.95 1.78 3.71
C PRO A 173 -16.81 1.04 4.41
N LEU A 174 -15.60 1.59 4.32
CA LEU A 174 -14.41 1.04 4.95
C LEU A 174 -14.20 1.68 6.33
N LYS A 175 -13.68 0.90 7.26
CA LYS A 175 -13.30 1.39 8.61
C LYS A 175 -11.92 2.03 8.56
N VAL A 176 -11.80 3.16 7.90
CA VAL A 176 -10.55 3.92 7.75
C VAL A 176 -10.75 5.36 8.24
N GLY A 177 -9.67 6.00 8.67
CA GLY A 177 -9.71 7.35 9.25
C GLY A 177 -9.74 8.50 8.26
N GLY A 178 -9.67 8.24 6.94
CA GLY A 178 -9.60 9.29 5.95
C GLY A 178 -9.67 8.84 4.51
N ALA A 179 -9.65 9.80 3.59
CA ALA A 179 -9.73 9.60 2.14
C ALA A 179 -8.33 9.43 1.53
N PHE A 180 -7.73 8.26 1.68
CA PHE A 180 -6.42 7.95 1.11
C PHE A 180 -6.49 7.91 -0.42
N HIS A 181 -5.35 8.21 -1.08
CA HIS A 181 -5.22 8.23 -2.54
C HIS A 181 -6.22 9.17 -3.23
N SER A 182 -6.46 10.32 -2.63
CA SER A 182 -7.37 11.36 -3.10
C SER A 182 -6.76 12.76 -2.88
N PRO A 183 -7.38 13.83 -3.40
CA PRO A 183 -6.94 15.21 -3.14
C PRO A 183 -6.85 15.58 -1.65
N PHE A 184 -7.58 14.91 -0.77
CA PHE A 184 -7.48 15.12 0.69
C PHE A 184 -6.09 14.79 1.26
N MET A 185 -5.29 13.98 0.54
CA MET A 185 -3.93 13.63 0.96
C MET A 185 -2.86 14.59 0.43
N GLU A 186 -3.22 15.66 -0.28
CA GLU A 186 -2.25 16.62 -0.82
C GLU A 186 -1.34 17.25 0.25
N PRO A 187 -1.85 17.70 1.42
CA PRO A 187 -0.99 18.20 2.49
C PRO A 187 0.01 17.15 3.00
N ALA A 188 -0.43 15.89 3.09
CA ALA A 188 0.46 14.79 3.50
C ALA A 188 1.49 14.47 2.41
N ARG A 189 1.14 14.57 1.13
CA ARG A 189 2.05 14.43 -0.02
C ARG A 189 3.16 15.48 0.03
N GLU A 190 2.82 16.74 0.28
CA GLU A 190 3.79 17.84 0.37
C GLU A 190 4.78 17.61 1.52
N GLU A 191 4.29 17.23 2.70
CA GLU A 191 5.13 16.91 3.86
C GLU A 191 6.05 15.70 3.57
N LEU A 192 5.52 14.66 2.93
CA LEU A 192 6.29 13.47 2.56
C LEU A 192 7.30 13.75 1.44
N ALA A 193 6.98 14.61 0.48
CA ALA A 193 7.86 14.97 -0.64
C ALA A 193 9.20 15.55 -0.15
N GLN A 194 9.18 16.38 0.90
CA GLN A 194 10.42 16.89 1.51
C GLN A 194 11.25 15.73 2.10
N ALA A 195 10.61 14.80 2.80
CA ALA A 195 11.31 13.66 3.39
C ALA A 195 11.90 12.74 2.32
N ILE A 196 11.18 12.52 1.20
CA ILE A 196 11.65 11.76 0.05
C ILE A 196 12.84 12.47 -0.63
N SER A 197 12.81 13.79 -0.75
CA SER A 197 13.91 14.57 -1.31
C SER A 197 15.20 14.45 -0.49
N ASP A 198 15.06 14.34 0.83
CA ASP A 198 16.20 14.24 1.77
C ASP A 198 16.77 12.81 1.87
N ALA A 199 16.04 11.81 1.38
CA ALA A 199 16.45 10.40 1.44
C ALA A 199 17.37 10.00 0.27
N SER A 200 18.25 9.04 0.53
CA SER A 200 19.16 8.50 -0.47
C SER A 200 18.50 7.37 -1.25
N PHE A 201 18.35 7.55 -2.56
CA PHE A 201 17.80 6.54 -3.46
C PHE A 201 18.90 5.96 -4.34
N GLY A 202 18.96 4.62 -4.42
CA GLY A 202 19.77 3.89 -5.40
C GLY A 202 18.92 3.38 -6.56
N ASP A 203 19.60 2.97 -7.65
CA ASP A 203 18.94 2.24 -8.74
C ASP A 203 18.46 0.87 -8.23
N ALA A 204 17.29 0.44 -8.70
CA ALA A 204 16.71 -0.84 -8.29
C ALA A 204 17.48 -2.03 -8.89
N SER A 205 17.66 -3.10 -8.11
CA SER A 205 18.28 -4.36 -8.55
C SER A 205 17.39 -5.19 -9.48
N CYS A 206 16.09 -4.94 -9.48
CA CYS A 206 15.10 -5.52 -10.40
C CYS A 206 13.97 -4.50 -10.65
N PRO A 207 13.15 -4.66 -11.70
CA PRO A 207 12.03 -3.76 -11.98
C PRO A 207 11.06 -3.64 -10.79
N VAL A 208 10.77 -2.40 -10.39
CA VAL A 208 9.75 -2.05 -9.41
C VAL A 208 8.53 -1.54 -10.16
N TYR A 209 7.40 -2.23 -10.05
CA TYR A 209 6.14 -1.79 -10.65
C TYR A 209 5.44 -0.84 -9.69
N GLN A 210 5.30 0.44 -10.09
CA GLN A 210 4.81 1.49 -9.20
C GLN A 210 3.31 1.74 -9.33
N ASN A 211 2.67 2.15 -8.25
CA ASN A 211 1.21 2.26 -8.15
C ASN A 211 0.62 3.34 -9.06
N VAL A 212 1.37 4.42 -9.31
CA VAL A 212 0.89 5.64 -9.97
C VAL A 212 0.66 5.45 -11.46
N ASP A 213 1.55 4.75 -12.15
CA ASP A 213 1.54 4.60 -13.61
C ASP A 213 1.45 3.14 -14.08
N ALA A 214 1.51 2.19 -13.12
CA ALA A 214 1.48 0.74 -13.38
C ALA A 214 2.64 0.24 -14.27
N LEU A 215 3.76 0.97 -14.32
CA LEU A 215 4.93 0.65 -15.15
C LEU A 215 6.13 0.21 -14.31
N PRO A 216 7.06 -0.58 -14.91
CA PRO A 216 8.32 -0.97 -14.30
C PRO A 216 9.34 0.16 -14.33
N HIS A 217 9.97 0.45 -13.20
CA HIS A 217 11.06 1.42 -13.08
C HIS A 217 12.28 0.78 -12.39
N THR A 218 13.47 1.21 -12.82
CA THR A 218 14.73 0.80 -12.18
C THR A 218 15.61 2.00 -11.80
N LYS A 219 15.33 3.19 -12.34
CA LYS A 219 16.11 4.39 -12.07
C LYS A 219 15.62 5.12 -10.85
N ALA A 220 16.56 5.47 -9.97
CA ALA A 220 16.31 6.14 -8.70
C ALA A 220 15.44 7.39 -8.83
N ASP A 221 15.72 8.24 -9.84
CA ASP A 221 15.00 9.50 -10.03
C ASP A 221 13.55 9.28 -10.48
N GLU A 222 13.29 8.33 -11.41
CA GLU A 222 11.94 7.97 -11.84
C GLU A 222 11.11 7.41 -10.69
N ILE A 223 11.72 6.51 -9.92
CA ILE A 223 11.09 5.89 -8.75
C ILE A 223 10.75 6.95 -7.69
N ARG A 224 11.67 7.87 -7.42
CA ARG A 224 11.47 8.97 -6.47
C ARG A 224 10.30 9.87 -6.88
N ASP A 225 10.26 10.29 -8.15
CA ASP A 225 9.21 11.17 -8.68
C ASP A 225 7.83 10.53 -8.59
N ASN A 226 7.72 9.24 -8.87
CA ASN A 226 6.48 8.49 -8.76
C ASN A 226 6.07 8.27 -7.31
N LEU A 227 7.02 7.99 -6.41
CA LEU A 227 6.74 7.81 -4.99
C LEU A 227 6.17 9.08 -4.34
N VAL A 228 6.64 10.28 -4.78
CA VAL A 228 6.08 11.56 -4.33
C VAL A 228 4.60 11.70 -4.74
N LYS A 229 4.22 11.24 -5.93
CA LYS A 229 2.84 11.34 -6.42
C LYS A 229 1.90 10.31 -5.80
N GLN A 230 2.43 9.18 -5.33
CA GLN A 230 1.67 7.99 -4.91
C GLN A 230 0.56 8.31 -3.90
N LEU A 231 0.81 9.20 -2.94
CA LEU A 231 -0.07 9.40 -1.80
C LEU A 231 -1.42 10.06 -2.16
N SER A 232 -1.42 10.92 -3.18
CA SER A 232 -2.62 11.61 -3.68
C SER A 232 -3.11 11.08 -5.03
N SER A 233 -2.47 10.02 -5.56
CA SER A 233 -2.83 9.37 -6.82
C SER A 233 -3.48 8.01 -6.61
N PRO A 234 -4.26 7.51 -7.59
CA PRO A 234 -4.83 6.17 -7.52
C PRO A 234 -3.77 5.08 -7.45
N VAL A 235 -4.11 3.99 -6.76
CA VAL A 235 -3.35 2.73 -6.81
C VAL A 235 -3.85 1.89 -7.97
N LEU A 236 -3.06 1.77 -9.03
CA LEU A 236 -3.40 1.04 -10.25
C LEU A 236 -3.02 -0.45 -10.13
N TRP A 237 -3.50 -1.12 -9.05
CA TRP A 237 -3.07 -2.49 -8.72
C TRP A 237 -3.42 -3.53 -9.80
N THR A 238 -4.61 -3.43 -10.38
CA THR A 238 -5.02 -4.31 -11.49
C THR A 238 -4.08 -4.14 -12.68
N GLN A 239 -3.84 -2.90 -13.10
CA GLN A 239 -3.05 -2.57 -14.27
C GLN A 239 -1.58 -2.99 -14.08
N LEU A 240 -0.97 -2.70 -12.92
CA LEU A 240 0.41 -3.09 -12.66
C LEU A 240 0.58 -4.61 -12.57
N THR A 241 -0.39 -5.34 -11.99
CA THR A 241 -0.35 -6.81 -11.95
C THR A 241 -0.47 -7.40 -13.36
N GLN A 242 -1.38 -6.88 -14.19
CA GLN A 242 -1.49 -7.28 -15.60
C GLN A 242 -0.19 -7.01 -16.35
N LYS A 243 0.42 -5.84 -16.14
CA LYS A 243 1.71 -5.49 -16.76
C LYS A 243 2.83 -6.44 -16.33
N MET A 244 2.90 -6.81 -15.04
CA MET A 244 3.87 -7.80 -14.56
C MET A 244 3.68 -9.17 -15.26
N ILE A 245 2.42 -9.60 -15.46
CA ILE A 245 2.09 -10.85 -16.16
C ILE A 245 2.50 -10.77 -17.63
N GLU A 246 2.20 -9.67 -18.31
CA GLU A 246 2.62 -9.41 -19.70
C GLU A 246 4.14 -9.45 -19.86
N ASP A 247 4.87 -8.94 -18.85
CA ASP A 247 6.34 -8.94 -18.81
C ASP A 247 6.93 -10.28 -18.33
N GLY A 248 6.09 -11.32 -18.15
CA GLY A 248 6.50 -12.71 -17.93
C GLY A 248 6.37 -13.24 -16.51
N ALA A 249 5.72 -12.51 -15.57
CA ALA A 249 5.48 -13.03 -14.23
C ALA A 249 4.45 -14.18 -14.25
N GLY A 250 4.90 -15.41 -14.01
CA GLY A 250 4.05 -16.59 -13.90
C GLY A 250 3.73 -17.01 -12.45
N SER A 251 4.43 -16.44 -11.47
CA SER A 251 4.23 -16.72 -10.06
C SER A 251 4.43 -15.47 -9.20
N PHE A 252 3.63 -15.35 -8.15
CA PHE A 252 3.67 -14.25 -7.20
C PHE A 252 3.80 -14.78 -5.78
N VAL A 253 4.65 -14.14 -4.97
CA VAL A 253 4.84 -14.47 -3.56
C VAL A 253 4.55 -13.22 -2.74
N GLU A 254 3.50 -13.27 -1.91
CA GLU A 254 3.14 -12.19 -0.99
C GLU A 254 3.90 -12.32 0.33
N PHE A 255 4.59 -11.26 0.73
CA PHE A 255 5.23 -11.13 2.03
C PHE A 255 4.47 -10.10 2.87
N GLY A 256 3.97 -10.53 4.01
CA GLY A 256 3.22 -9.63 4.88
C GLY A 256 2.06 -10.30 5.60
N PRO A 257 1.36 -9.58 6.49
CA PRO A 257 0.24 -10.12 7.23
C PRO A 257 -0.99 -10.31 6.33
N GLY A 258 -1.59 -11.49 6.39
CA GLY A 258 -2.79 -11.82 5.62
C GLY A 258 -2.52 -12.34 4.20
N ARG A 259 -3.58 -12.40 3.38
CA ARG A 259 -3.58 -12.98 2.02
C ARG A 259 -4.35 -12.10 1.03
N VAL A 260 -4.32 -10.80 1.23
CA VAL A 260 -5.17 -9.89 0.46
C VAL A 260 -4.71 -9.84 -1.00
N LEU A 261 -3.41 -9.65 -1.23
CA LEU A 261 -2.88 -9.51 -2.58
C LEU A 261 -2.96 -10.83 -3.36
N GLN A 262 -2.77 -11.98 -2.71
CA GLN A 262 -3.00 -13.28 -3.33
C GLN A 262 -4.43 -13.38 -3.89
N GLY A 263 -5.42 -12.96 -3.08
CA GLY A 263 -6.82 -12.97 -3.51
C GLY A 263 -7.13 -11.99 -4.65
N LEU A 264 -6.46 -10.84 -4.70
CA LEU A 264 -6.60 -9.88 -5.78
C LEU A 264 -5.96 -10.39 -7.07
N ILE A 265 -4.74 -10.90 -7.00
CA ILE A 265 -4.00 -11.45 -8.15
C ILE A 265 -4.78 -12.60 -8.79
N GLN A 266 -5.32 -13.53 -7.99
CA GLN A 266 -6.14 -14.64 -8.50
C GLN A 266 -7.43 -14.18 -9.21
N LYS A 267 -7.96 -13.01 -8.88
CA LYS A 267 -9.11 -12.42 -9.57
C LYS A 267 -8.69 -11.64 -10.83
N ILE A 268 -7.46 -11.15 -10.88
CA ILE A 268 -6.90 -10.49 -12.06
C ILE A 268 -6.56 -11.53 -13.12
N ASP A 269 -5.85 -12.59 -12.72
CA ASP A 269 -5.53 -13.73 -13.59
C ASP A 269 -5.43 -15.02 -12.76
N SER A 270 -6.34 -15.96 -13.00
CA SER A 270 -6.38 -17.25 -12.30
C SER A 270 -5.34 -18.25 -12.80
N SER A 271 -4.64 -17.97 -13.89
CA SER A 271 -3.62 -18.87 -14.47
C SER A 271 -2.27 -18.77 -13.77
N VAL A 272 -2.00 -17.68 -13.07
CA VAL A 272 -0.73 -17.49 -12.34
C VAL A 272 -0.75 -18.19 -10.99
N THR A 273 0.42 -18.63 -10.56
CA THR A 273 0.59 -19.23 -9.23
C THR A 273 0.76 -18.13 -8.17
N VAL A 274 0.04 -18.26 -7.06
CA VAL A 274 0.19 -17.35 -5.91
C VAL A 274 0.50 -18.12 -4.64
N SER A 275 1.40 -17.59 -3.83
CA SER A 275 1.74 -18.10 -2.50
C SER A 275 2.09 -16.94 -1.58
N GLY A 276 2.39 -17.20 -0.31
CA GLY A 276 2.81 -16.11 0.57
C GLY A 276 3.31 -16.58 1.93
N TYR A 277 4.06 -15.68 2.57
CA TYR A 277 4.61 -15.84 3.90
C TYR A 277 4.00 -14.79 4.83
N GLN A 278 3.27 -15.26 5.85
CA GLN A 278 2.50 -14.43 6.79
C GLN A 278 3.11 -14.40 8.19
N GLU A 279 4.09 -15.27 8.46
CA GLU A 279 4.83 -15.41 9.71
C GLU A 279 6.31 -15.72 9.43
#